data_5988ff1d6b139344a218e0e891b9f13c
#
_entry.id   5988ff1d6b139344a218e0e891b9f13c
#
_cell.length_a   1.000
_cell.length_b   1.000
_cell.length_c   1.000
_cell.angle_alpha   90.00
_cell.angle_beta   90.00
_cell.angle_gamma   90.00
#
_symmetry.space_group_name_H-M   'P 1'
#
loop_
_entity.id
_entity.type
_entity.pdbx_description
1 polymer ?
#
loop_
_entity_poly.entity_id
_entity_poly.type
_entity_poly.pdbx_seq_one_letter_code
_entity_poly.pdbx_strand_id
1 'polypeptide(L)'
;MGLPGAGKTTVLQKLQGEYKILNYGDLMLEIEKEKGWVQTRDEMRKLPVGRQREAQQIVAKRLAKEKGKVILDTHCSIATPQGYYPGLPFEFLKWLQVDALIYITAGIKEIEERRKNDPTRTRDVDDVAEHDSINRSFLAAYSAFTGAPSIILYNKQGRLEETVKKLSGLLK
;
A
#
# COMPACT_ATOMS: atom_id res chain seq x y z
N MET A 1 -1.30 2.99 3.50
CA MET A 1 0.01 2.32 3.20
C MET A 1 0.50 1.55 4.42
N GLY A 2 1.52 0.69 4.32
CA GLY A 2 2.14 0.00 5.45
C GLY A 2 2.73 -1.35 5.06
N LEU A 3 3.57 -1.91 5.94
CA LEU A 3 4.21 -3.22 5.74
C LEU A 3 3.20 -4.36 5.67
N PRO A 4 3.52 -5.46 4.96
CA PRO A 4 2.85 -6.74 5.17
C PRO A 4 2.96 -7.16 6.64
N GLY A 5 1.86 -7.64 7.25
CA GLY A 5 1.82 -7.96 8.69
C GLY A 5 1.42 -6.82 9.61
N ALA A 6 1.38 -5.56 9.14
CA ALA A 6 0.90 -4.42 9.93
C ALA A 6 -0.62 -4.43 10.21
N GLY A 7 -1.38 -5.33 9.56
CA GLY A 7 -2.84 -5.46 9.74
C GLY A 7 -3.68 -4.46 8.95
N LYS A 8 -3.14 -3.86 7.88
CA LYS A 8 -3.88 -2.93 7.01
C LYS A 8 -5.24 -3.47 6.55
N THR A 9 -5.24 -4.68 5.98
CA THR A 9 -6.45 -5.31 5.44
C THR A 9 -7.54 -5.41 6.50
N THR A 10 -7.19 -5.84 7.71
CA THR A 10 -8.12 -5.98 8.82
C THR A 10 -8.72 -4.64 9.25
N VAL A 11 -7.88 -3.59 9.30
CA VAL A 11 -8.35 -2.22 9.61
C VAL A 11 -9.28 -1.71 8.52
N LEU A 12 -8.91 -1.89 7.24
CA LEU A 12 -9.70 -1.39 6.10
C LEU A 12 -11.03 -2.13 5.94
N GLN A 13 -11.09 -3.42 6.24
CA GLN A 13 -12.35 -4.19 6.21
C GLN A 13 -13.42 -3.58 7.13
N LYS A 14 -13.03 -2.98 8.25
CA LYS A 14 -13.96 -2.30 9.17
C LYS A 14 -14.53 -0.98 8.64
N LEU A 15 -13.95 -0.44 7.56
CA LEU A 15 -14.38 0.80 6.90
C LEU A 15 -15.19 0.53 5.63
N GLN A 16 -15.42 -0.74 5.27
CA GLN A 16 -16.23 -1.10 4.10
C GLN A 16 -17.66 -0.57 4.24
N GLY A 17 -18.18 -0.04 3.14
CA GLY A 17 -19.52 0.58 3.09
C GLY A 17 -19.52 2.11 3.30
N GLU A 18 -18.55 2.65 4.03
CA GLU A 18 -18.38 4.11 4.19
C GLU A 18 -17.44 4.71 3.12
N TYR A 19 -16.44 3.89 2.69
CA TYR A 19 -15.42 4.29 1.72
C TYR A 19 -15.32 3.27 0.59
N LYS A 20 -15.03 3.75 -0.62
CA LYS A 20 -14.60 2.90 -1.73
C LYS A 20 -13.15 2.51 -1.51
N ILE A 21 -12.89 1.25 -1.16
CA ILE A 21 -11.55 0.74 -0.92
C ILE A 21 -11.03 0.10 -2.20
N LEU A 22 -9.91 0.60 -2.72
CA LEU A 22 -9.23 0.10 -3.90
C LEU A 22 -7.85 -0.41 -3.51
N ASN A 23 -7.47 -1.60 -3.99
CA ASN A 23 -6.14 -2.14 -3.80
C ASN A 23 -5.31 -1.91 -5.08
N TYR A 24 -4.18 -1.21 -4.95
CA TYR A 24 -3.33 -0.87 -6.08
C TYR A 24 -2.80 -2.10 -6.82
N GLY A 25 -2.40 -3.14 -6.07
CA GLY A 25 -1.91 -4.39 -6.65
C GLY A 25 -3.00 -5.17 -7.40
N ASP A 26 -4.26 -5.10 -6.95
CA ASP A 26 -5.38 -5.72 -7.66
C ASP A 26 -5.70 -4.98 -8.96
N LEU A 27 -5.67 -3.64 -8.93
CA LEU A 27 -5.84 -2.82 -10.13
C LEU A 27 -4.75 -3.08 -11.16
N MET A 28 -3.50 -3.22 -10.71
CA MET A 28 -2.38 -3.61 -11.58
C MET A 28 -2.64 -4.97 -12.24
N LEU A 29 -3.00 -5.98 -11.44
CA LEU A 29 -3.27 -7.33 -11.92
C LEU A 29 -4.42 -7.36 -12.93
N GLU A 30 -5.49 -6.60 -12.68
CA GLU A 30 -6.63 -6.46 -13.59
C GLU A 30 -6.17 -5.97 -14.97
N ILE A 31 -5.44 -4.84 -15.00
CA ILE A 31 -4.93 -4.27 -16.26
C ILE A 31 -3.97 -5.22 -16.97
N GLU A 32 -3.06 -5.85 -16.26
CA GLU A 32 -2.08 -6.77 -16.83
C GLU A 32 -2.73 -8.04 -17.38
N LYS A 33 -3.83 -8.51 -16.77
CA LYS A 33 -4.67 -9.59 -17.30
C LYS A 33 -5.45 -9.16 -18.55
N GLU A 34 -6.07 -7.97 -18.53
CA GLU A 34 -6.77 -7.42 -19.70
C GLU A 34 -5.85 -7.28 -20.92
N LYS A 35 -4.57 -6.97 -20.69
CA LYS A 35 -3.53 -6.90 -21.73
C LYS A 35 -2.98 -8.28 -22.13
N GLY A 36 -3.38 -9.36 -21.47
CA GLY A 36 -2.87 -10.71 -21.72
C GLY A 36 -1.40 -10.92 -21.34
N TRP A 37 -0.86 -10.10 -20.44
CA TRP A 37 0.56 -10.18 -20.03
C TRP A 37 0.80 -11.16 -18.91
N VAL A 38 -0.16 -11.36 -18.04
CA VAL A 38 -0.09 -12.26 -16.87
C VAL A 38 -1.43 -12.96 -16.64
N GLN A 39 -1.39 -14.08 -15.92
CA GLN A 39 -2.58 -14.78 -15.41
C GLN A 39 -2.62 -14.73 -13.88
N THR A 40 -1.48 -14.61 -13.22
CA THR A 40 -1.36 -14.68 -11.76
C THR A 40 -0.59 -13.48 -11.21
N ARG A 41 -0.75 -13.25 -9.90
CA ARG A 41 -0.03 -12.20 -9.18
C ARG A 41 1.49 -12.44 -9.14
N ASP A 42 1.94 -13.70 -9.15
CA ASP A 42 3.36 -14.03 -9.14
C ASP A 42 4.05 -13.73 -10.47
N GLU A 43 3.30 -13.79 -11.57
CA GLU A 43 3.81 -13.43 -12.89
C GLU A 43 4.04 -11.91 -13.02
N MET A 44 3.27 -11.08 -12.30
CA MET A 44 3.44 -9.62 -12.31
C MET A 44 4.87 -9.19 -11.97
N ARG A 45 5.49 -9.89 -10.99
CA ARG A 45 6.86 -9.59 -10.54
C ARG A 45 7.93 -9.88 -11.58
N LYS A 46 7.59 -10.71 -12.58
CA LYS A 46 8.48 -11.14 -13.66
C LYS A 46 8.31 -10.30 -14.92
N LEU A 47 7.33 -9.39 -14.95
CA LEU A 47 7.10 -8.54 -16.12
C LEU A 47 8.28 -7.60 -16.36
N PRO A 48 8.62 -7.36 -17.63
CA PRO A 48 9.57 -6.31 -18.00
C PRO A 48 9.13 -4.95 -17.43
N VAL A 49 10.10 -4.15 -17.00
CA VAL A 49 9.87 -2.83 -16.38
C VAL A 49 8.98 -1.92 -17.24
N GLY A 50 9.14 -1.98 -18.58
CA GLY A 50 8.31 -1.20 -19.50
C GLY A 50 6.81 -1.53 -19.41
N ARG A 51 6.46 -2.82 -19.30
CA ARG A 51 5.06 -3.25 -19.15
C ARG A 51 4.50 -2.89 -17.76
N GLN A 52 5.32 -3.04 -16.71
CA GLN A 52 4.92 -2.60 -15.37
C GLN A 52 4.61 -1.09 -15.35
N ARG A 53 5.47 -0.27 -15.98
CA ARG A 53 5.24 1.18 -16.09
C ARG A 53 3.98 1.51 -16.90
N GLU A 54 3.72 0.80 -17.99
CA GLU A 54 2.49 1.00 -18.77
C GLU A 54 1.25 0.69 -17.94
N ALA A 55 1.22 -0.43 -17.22
CA ALA A 55 0.12 -0.78 -16.31
C ALA A 55 -0.06 0.27 -15.22
N GLN A 56 1.02 0.70 -14.57
CA GLN A 56 1.00 1.76 -13.56
C GLN A 56 0.40 3.07 -14.09
N GLN A 57 0.76 3.46 -15.32
CA GLN A 57 0.21 4.66 -15.94
C GLN A 57 -1.30 4.54 -16.19
N ILE A 58 -1.78 3.38 -16.65
CA ILE A 58 -3.21 3.13 -16.86
C ILE A 58 -3.96 3.18 -15.54
N VAL A 59 -3.44 2.51 -14.51
CA VAL A 59 -4.03 2.52 -13.16
C VAL A 59 -4.08 3.94 -12.60
N ALA A 60 -3.01 4.73 -12.72
CA ALA A 60 -2.99 6.11 -12.24
C ALA A 60 -4.06 6.98 -12.94
N LYS A 61 -4.21 6.86 -14.26
CA LYS A 61 -5.25 7.55 -15.02
C LYS A 61 -6.66 7.10 -14.64
N ARG A 62 -6.85 5.82 -14.28
CA ARG A 62 -8.13 5.29 -13.80
C ARG A 62 -8.44 5.85 -12.41
N LEU A 63 -7.47 5.82 -11.50
CA LEU A 63 -7.62 6.37 -10.15
C LEU A 63 -7.91 7.88 -10.16
N ALA A 64 -7.29 8.65 -11.04
CA ALA A 64 -7.53 10.09 -11.18
C ALA A 64 -8.98 10.45 -11.58
N LYS A 65 -9.75 9.50 -12.09
CA LYS A 65 -11.17 9.67 -12.45
C LYS A 65 -12.13 9.24 -11.32
N GLU A 66 -11.61 8.61 -10.28
CA GLU A 66 -12.43 8.19 -9.15
C GLU A 66 -12.99 9.39 -8.42
N LYS A 67 -14.25 9.29 -7.99
CA LYS A 67 -14.95 10.34 -7.27
C LYS A 67 -15.46 9.84 -5.92
N GLY A 68 -15.65 10.76 -5.00
CA GLY A 68 -16.15 10.46 -3.65
C GLY A 68 -15.03 10.07 -2.69
N LYS A 69 -15.40 9.43 -1.60
CA LYS A 69 -14.46 9.01 -0.54
C LYS A 69 -13.77 7.71 -0.94
N VAL A 70 -12.54 7.80 -1.41
CA VAL A 70 -11.73 6.67 -1.88
C VAL A 70 -10.54 6.45 -0.95
N ILE A 71 -10.31 5.20 -0.57
CA ILE A 71 -9.09 4.75 0.11
C ILE A 71 -8.30 3.88 -0.85
N LEU A 72 -7.08 4.26 -1.16
CA LEU A 72 -6.15 3.42 -1.93
C LEU A 72 -5.24 2.65 -1.00
N ASP A 73 -5.43 1.32 -0.93
CA ASP A 73 -4.50 0.42 -0.23
C ASP A 73 -3.30 0.10 -1.14
N THR A 74 -2.13 0.52 -0.69
CA THR A 74 -0.88 0.33 -1.41
C THR A 74 0.31 0.19 -0.44
N HIS A 75 1.48 -0.08 -0.97
CA HIS A 75 2.75 -0.07 -0.23
C HIS A 75 3.46 1.28 -0.38
N CYS A 76 4.25 1.68 0.63
CA CYS A 76 5.17 2.80 0.49
C CYS A 76 6.34 2.42 -0.40
N SER A 77 6.93 1.25 -0.14
CA SER A 77 8.00 0.70 -0.96
C SER A 77 7.84 -0.80 -1.14
N ILE A 78 8.54 -1.33 -2.13
CA ILE A 78 8.62 -2.76 -2.46
C ILE A 78 10.06 -3.17 -2.34
N ALA A 79 10.36 -4.10 -1.42
CA ALA A 79 11.69 -4.68 -1.27
C ALA A 79 11.98 -5.63 -2.44
N THR A 80 13.17 -5.50 -3.01
CA THR A 80 13.70 -6.35 -4.07
C THR A 80 15.18 -6.66 -3.81
N PRO A 81 15.78 -7.64 -4.50
CA PRO A 81 17.23 -7.88 -4.38
C PRO A 81 18.10 -6.67 -4.74
N GLN A 82 17.59 -5.71 -5.52
CA GLN A 82 18.30 -4.50 -5.92
C GLN A 82 18.04 -3.30 -5.00
N GLY A 83 17.27 -3.50 -3.91
CA GLY A 83 16.90 -2.45 -2.95
C GLY A 83 15.41 -2.16 -2.93
N TYR A 84 15.02 -1.00 -2.45
CA TYR A 84 13.64 -0.61 -2.24
C TYR A 84 13.13 0.31 -3.35
N TYR A 85 12.11 -0.15 -4.07
CA TYR A 85 11.44 0.67 -5.09
C TYR A 85 10.22 1.38 -4.52
N PRO A 86 9.89 2.59 -5.01
CA PRO A 86 8.67 3.29 -4.61
C PRO A 86 7.42 2.46 -4.96
N GLY A 87 6.52 2.29 -3.99
CA GLY A 87 5.24 1.62 -4.20
C GLY A 87 4.29 2.42 -5.10
N LEU A 88 4.42 3.75 -5.09
CA LEU A 88 3.78 4.68 -6.03
C LEU A 88 4.85 5.57 -6.65
N PRO A 89 5.31 5.30 -7.87
CA PRO A 89 6.25 6.18 -8.58
C PRO A 89 5.73 7.61 -8.70
N PHE A 90 6.59 8.61 -8.51
CA PHE A 90 6.21 10.03 -8.52
C PHE A 90 5.58 10.47 -9.85
N GLU A 91 6.04 9.91 -10.95
CA GLU A 91 5.46 10.18 -12.29
C GLU A 91 3.98 9.80 -12.41
N PHE A 92 3.49 8.88 -11.56
CA PHE A 92 2.08 8.49 -11.49
C PHE A 92 1.36 9.18 -10.33
N LEU A 93 2.06 9.40 -9.22
CA LEU A 93 1.50 10.07 -8.05
C LEU A 93 1.02 11.50 -8.36
N LYS A 94 1.67 12.21 -9.29
CA LYS A 94 1.26 13.54 -9.75
C LYS A 94 -0.15 13.61 -10.38
N TRP A 95 -0.73 12.47 -10.78
CA TRP A 95 -2.09 12.42 -11.32
C TRP A 95 -3.16 12.25 -10.24
N LEU A 96 -2.75 11.92 -9.02
CA LEU A 96 -3.66 11.65 -7.92
C LEU A 96 -3.85 12.90 -7.07
N GLN A 97 -5.09 13.22 -6.77
CA GLN A 97 -5.42 14.17 -5.70
C GLN A 97 -5.42 13.41 -4.39
N VAL A 98 -4.44 13.68 -3.56
CA VAL A 98 -4.22 12.97 -2.29
C VAL A 98 -4.54 13.92 -1.15
N ASP A 99 -5.58 13.60 -0.37
CA ASP A 99 -5.99 14.40 0.80
C ASP A 99 -5.15 14.07 2.04
N ALA A 100 -4.75 12.80 2.19
CA ALA A 100 -3.92 12.34 3.30
C ALA A 100 -3.14 11.08 2.95
N LEU A 101 -1.96 10.94 3.53
CA LEU A 101 -1.10 9.76 3.45
C LEU A 101 -1.09 9.07 4.80
N ILE A 102 -1.67 7.88 4.90
CA ILE A 102 -1.79 7.15 6.16
C ILE A 102 -0.92 5.91 6.12
N TYR A 103 0.04 5.83 7.03
CA TYR A 103 0.92 4.69 7.22
C TYR A 103 0.49 3.88 8.43
N ILE A 104 -0.02 2.67 8.21
CA ILE A 104 -0.40 1.73 9.28
C ILE A 104 0.79 0.83 9.56
N THR A 105 1.25 0.83 10.80
CA THR A 105 2.34 -0.02 11.29
C THR A 105 1.98 -0.65 12.64
N ALA A 106 2.88 -1.44 13.21
CA ALA A 106 2.80 -2.03 14.55
C ALA A 106 4.20 -2.12 15.15
N GLY A 107 4.34 -2.70 16.34
CA GLY A 107 5.66 -3.03 16.88
C GLY A 107 6.39 -4.01 15.95
N ILE A 108 7.71 -3.85 15.78
CA ILE A 108 8.49 -4.71 14.87
C ILE A 108 8.29 -6.19 15.22
N LYS A 109 8.41 -6.56 16.51
CA LYS A 109 8.17 -7.93 16.98
C LYS A 109 6.74 -8.42 16.68
N GLU A 110 5.74 -7.56 16.82
CA GLU A 110 4.35 -7.89 16.49
C GLU A 110 4.18 -8.18 14.99
N ILE A 111 4.85 -7.41 14.13
CA ILE A 111 4.82 -7.64 12.67
C ILE A 111 5.50 -8.96 12.33
N GLU A 112 6.67 -9.24 12.92
CA GLU A 112 7.41 -10.50 12.72
C GLU A 112 6.59 -11.71 13.16
N GLU A 113 5.95 -11.66 14.33
CA GLU A 113 5.07 -12.73 14.83
C GLU A 113 3.87 -12.97 13.92
N ARG A 114 3.20 -11.89 13.49
CA ARG A 114 2.08 -11.99 12.54
C ARG A 114 2.52 -12.57 11.20
N ARG A 115 3.73 -12.25 10.74
CA ARG A 115 4.31 -12.80 9.51
C ARG A 115 4.63 -14.30 9.66
N LYS A 116 5.17 -14.73 10.79
CA LYS A 116 5.46 -16.15 11.09
C LYS A 116 4.17 -16.98 11.10
N ASN A 117 3.09 -16.43 11.61
CA ASN A 117 1.80 -17.10 11.75
C ASN A 117 0.91 -17.02 10.49
N ASP A 118 1.37 -16.43 9.39
CA ASP A 118 0.62 -16.33 8.12
C ASP A 118 1.15 -17.35 7.11
N PRO A 119 0.53 -18.56 7.00
CA PRO A 119 0.99 -19.61 6.10
C PRO A 119 0.70 -19.32 4.62
N THR A 120 -0.09 -18.28 4.33
CA THR A 120 -0.59 -17.99 2.98
C THR A 120 0.47 -17.31 2.09
N ARG A 121 1.60 -16.90 2.65
CA ARG A 121 2.64 -16.17 1.90
C ARG A 121 4.03 -16.65 2.27
N THR A 122 4.71 -17.26 1.29
CA THR A 122 6.17 -17.37 1.32
C THR A 122 6.72 -15.94 1.18
N ARG A 123 7.38 -15.43 2.19
CA ARG A 123 7.97 -14.09 2.16
C ARG A 123 9.47 -14.21 2.13
N ASP A 124 10.08 -13.43 1.24
CA ASP A 124 11.50 -13.17 1.35
C ASP A 124 11.76 -12.57 2.74
N VAL A 125 12.87 -13.00 3.35
CA VAL A 125 13.30 -12.55 4.68
C VAL A 125 13.86 -11.13 4.50
N ASP A 126 12.97 -10.13 4.44
CA ASP A 126 13.35 -8.75 4.56
C ASP A 126 13.47 -8.37 6.06
N ASP A 127 14.44 -7.57 6.38
CA ASP A 127 14.53 -6.96 7.71
C ASP A 127 13.33 -6.02 7.91
N VAL A 128 12.44 -6.41 8.84
CA VAL A 128 11.21 -5.66 9.10
C VAL A 128 11.52 -4.26 9.61
N ALA A 129 12.55 -4.10 10.44
CA ALA A 129 12.91 -2.81 11.02
C ALA A 129 13.51 -1.89 9.96
N GLU A 130 14.41 -2.41 9.12
CA GLU A 130 14.96 -1.67 7.98
C GLU A 130 13.84 -1.23 7.03
N HIS A 131 12.98 -2.16 6.63
CA HIS A 131 11.89 -1.87 5.69
C HIS A 131 10.88 -0.86 6.27
N ASP A 132 10.57 -0.91 7.58
CA ASP A 132 9.73 0.11 8.23
C ASP A 132 10.39 1.50 8.20
N SER A 133 11.70 1.56 8.45
CA SER A 133 12.48 2.81 8.38
C SER A 133 12.48 3.41 6.97
N ILE A 134 12.73 2.59 5.96
CA ILE A 134 12.68 2.99 4.55
C ILE A 134 11.28 3.47 4.16
N ASN A 135 10.22 2.77 4.59
CA ASN A 135 8.84 3.18 4.33
C ASN A 135 8.50 4.54 4.91
N ARG A 136 9.03 4.89 6.10
CA ARG A 136 8.84 6.22 6.70
C ARG A 136 9.52 7.30 5.87
N SER A 137 10.69 7.01 5.31
CA SER A 137 11.40 7.92 4.40
C SER A 137 10.60 8.14 3.11
N PHE A 138 10.07 7.08 2.50
CA PHE A 138 9.17 7.20 1.35
C PHE A 138 7.88 7.94 1.67
N LEU A 139 7.28 7.72 2.86
CA LEU A 139 6.09 8.44 3.29
C LEU A 139 6.33 9.94 3.36
N ALA A 140 7.46 10.36 3.95
CA ALA A 140 7.85 11.75 4.02
C ALA A 140 8.08 12.36 2.62
N ALA A 141 8.73 11.62 1.71
CA ALA A 141 8.93 12.05 0.33
C ALA A 141 7.59 12.20 -0.42
N TYR A 142 6.66 11.26 -0.25
CA TYR A 142 5.32 11.37 -0.84
C TYR A 142 4.54 12.57 -0.29
N SER A 143 4.63 12.82 1.03
CA SER A 143 4.02 13.99 1.65
C SER A 143 4.57 15.30 1.09
N ALA A 144 5.88 15.42 0.99
CA ALA A 144 6.55 16.58 0.42
C ALA A 144 6.16 16.80 -1.06
N PHE A 145 6.04 15.72 -1.84
CA PHE A 145 5.69 15.79 -3.26
C PHE A 145 4.22 16.14 -3.50
N THR A 146 3.30 15.58 -2.70
CA THR A 146 1.85 15.78 -2.88
C THR A 146 1.31 17.01 -2.17
N GLY A 147 2.03 17.52 -1.16
CA GLY A 147 1.52 18.53 -0.22
C GLY A 147 0.52 17.96 0.80
N ALA A 148 0.21 16.67 0.74
CA ALA A 148 -0.74 16.03 1.66
C ALA A 148 -0.09 15.72 3.02
N PRO A 149 -0.83 15.86 4.14
CA PRO A 149 -0.33 15.48 5.46
C PRO A 149 -0.07 13.98 5.53
N SER A 150 1.02 13.59 6.20
CA SER A 150 1.35 12.20 6.48
C SER A 150 1.07 11.85 7.95
N ILE A 151 0.42 10.70 8.17
CA ILE A 151 0.00 10.25 9.49
C ILE A 151 0.45 8.81 9.71
N ILE A 152 1.05 8.54 10.86
CA ILE A 152 1.46 7.18 11.25
C ILE A 152 0.48 6.66 12.30
N LEU A 153 -0.19 5.54 12.00
CA LEU A 153 -1.11 4.84 12.89
C LEU A 153 -0.50 3.52 13.36
N TYR A 154 -0.41 3.34 14.67
CA TYR A 154 0.04 2.10 15.28
C TYR A 154 -1.13 1.16 15.54
N ASN A 155 -1.19 0.06 14.81
CA ASN A 155 -2.15 -1.02 14.99
C ASN A 155 -1.61 -2.07 15.96
N LYS A 156 -1.62 -1.73 17.26
CA LYS A 156 -1.13 -2.60 18.33
C LYS A 156 -2.00 -3.85 18.46
N GLN A 157 -1.40 -4.94 18.91
CA GLN A 157 -2.09 -6.20 19.18
C GLN A 157 -3.25 -5.96 20.17
N GLY A 158 -4.43 -6.50 19.85
CA GLY A 158 -5.64 -6.34 20.67
C GLY A 158 -6.29 -4.95 20.61
N ARG A 159 -5.77 -3.98 19.83
CA ARG A 159 -6.26 -2.60 19.79
C ARG A 159 -6.86 -2.21 18.42
N LEU A 160 -7.40 -3.19 17.70
CA LEU A 160 -7.96 -2.96 16.35
C LEU A 160 -9.03 -1.85 16.34
N GLU A 161 -9.99 -1.90 17.27
CA GLU A 161 -11.10 -0.94 17.30
C GLU A 161 -10.63 0.50 17.59
N GLU A 162 -9.58 0.66 18.41
CA GLU A 162 -8.97 1.97 18.64
C GLU A 162 -8.32 2.51 17.36
N THR A 163 -7.64 1.62 16.61
CA THR A 163 -7.00 2.00 15.34
C THR A 163 -8.05 2.39 14.31
N VAL A 164 -9.13 1.63 14.20
CA VAL A 164 -10.26 1.93 13.30
C VAL A 164 -10.90 3.27 13.66
N LYS A 165 -11.19 3.51 14.96
CA LYS A 165 -11.78 4.76 15.44
C LYS A 165 -10.89 5.96 15.11
N LYS A 166 -9.57 5.85 15.32
CA LYS A 166 -8.61 6.89 14.96
C LYS A 166 -8.62 7.15 13.45
N LEU A 167 -8.57 6.09 12.65
CA LEU A 167 -8.59 6.21 11.20
C LEU A 167 -9.88 6.88 10.71
N SER A 168 -11.05 6.44 11.18
CA SER A 168 -12.34 7.07 10.84
C SER A 168 -12.40 8.54 11.24
N GLY A 169 -11.78 8.93 12.36
CA GLY A 169 -11.68 10.31 12.80
C GLY A 169 -10.81 11.20 11.90
N LEU A 170 -9.81 10.62 11.24
CA LEU A 170 -8.89 11.31 10.33
C LEU A 170 -9.47 11.46 8.90
N LEU A 171 -10.44 10.65 8.54
CA LEU A 171 -11.04 10.59 7.21
C LEU A 171 -12.35 11.42 7.11
N LYS A 172 -12.74 12.08 8.17
CA LYS A 172 -13.90 13.00 8.20
C LYS A 172 -13.52 14.35 7.64
#